data_0a0d456a5d28afc19a334f1dcbbabe16
#
_entry.id   0a0d456a5d28afc19a334f1dcbbabe16
#
_cell.length_a   1.000
_cell.length_b   1.000
_cell.length_c   1.000
_cell.angle_alpha   90.00
_cell.angle_beta   90.00
_cell.angle_gamma   90.00
#
_symmetry.space_group_name_H-M   'P 1'
#
loop_
_entity.id
_entity.type
_entity.pdbx_description
1 polymer ?
#
loop_
_entity_poly.entity_id
_entity_poly.type
_entity_poly.pdbx_seq_one_letter_code
_entity_poly.pdbx_strand_id
1 'polypeptide(L)'
;ACNIATQIIAQVASNQYGGQSISLAHLAPFVQISREKITRQVRAEMEEFGIDADDEQVKSLVEKRVRDEIKRGVQTIQYQVVTLLTTNGQAPFVTVFMYLNEAKNEQEKKDLAIIIEEVLKQRIKGTKNEVGVWVTPAFPKLIYVLEEDNITEDSRFWYLTKLAAECTAKRMVPDYISEKIMLKLKIDKNGNGNCYTCMGCRSFLTPYVDENGKPKYYGRFNQGVVTINLVDVACTAARDGNKSEEKFWQVLDERLELCHRALQCRHERLEGTLSDAAPILWQYGALARLKKGEPIDKLLHGGYSTISLGYAGLWECV
;
A
#
# COMPACT_ATOMS: atom_id res chain seq x y z
N ALA A 1 -12.19 13.40 -3.31
CA ALA A 1 -11.36 12.20 -3.56
C ALA A 1 -11.09 11.45 -2.24
N CYS A 2 -10.53 12.08 -1.20
CA CYS A 2 -10.10 11.41 0.04
C CYS A 2 -11.24 10.67 0.75
N ASN A 3 -12.43 11.27 0.92
CA ASN A 3 -13.60 10.60 1.50
C ASN A 3 -14.02 9.35 0.71
N ILE A 4 -13.98 9.43 -0.63
CA ILE A 4 -14.31 8.27 -1.47
C ILE A 4 -13.27 7.17 -1.31
N ALA A 5 -11.98 7.54 -1.27
CA ALA A 5 -10.90 6.57 -1.06
C ALA A 5 -11.08 5.83 0.27
N THR A 6 -11.44 6.51 1.35
CA THR A 6 -11.66 5.86 2.66
C THR A 6 -12.91 4.99 2.69
N GLN A 7 -13.97 5.37 1.98
CA GLN A 7 -15.15 4.52 1.82
C GLN A 7 -14.83 3.24 1.03
N ILE A 8 -14.03 3.33 -0.03
CA ILE A 8 -13.56 2.16 -0.78
C ILE A 8 -12.71 1.27 0.14
N ILE A 9 -11.80 1.85 0.91
CA ILE A 9 -10.98 1.11 1.89
C ILE A 9 -11.87 0.33 2.87
N ALA A 10 -12.89 0.97 3.43
CA ALA A 10 -13.81 0.34 4.38
C ALA A 10 -14.61 -0.81 3.75
N GLN A 11 -15.11 -0.60 2.53
CA GLN A 11 -15.88 -1.63 1.81
C GLN A 11 -14.98 -2.83 1.44
N VAL A 12 -13.78 -2.59 0.95
CA VAL A 12 -12.84 -3.67 0.64
C VAL A 12 -12.46 -4.43 1.91
N ALA A 13 -12.10 -3.72 2.99
CA ALA A 13 -11.73 -4.34 4.26
C ALA A 13 -12.88 -5.16 4.89
N SER A 14 -14.14 -4.78 4.64
CA SER A 14 -15.32 -5.52 5.11
C SER A 14 -15.60 -6.81 4.32
N ASN A 15 -15.00 -6.97 3.15
CA ASN A 15 -15.24 -8.11 2.26
C ASN A 15 -14.01 -9.03 2.10
N GLN A 16 -12.93 -8.77 2.82
CA GLN A 16 -11.71 -9.60 2.78
C GLN A 16 -11.04 -9.68 4.14
N TYR A 17 -10.25 -10.72 4.34
CA TYR A 17 -9.26 -10.78 5.41
C TYR A 17 -7.89 -10.33 4.92
N GLY A 18 -7.08 -9.80 5.83
CA GLY A 18 -5.72 -9.36 5.54
C GLY A 18 -5.63 -7.92 5.03
N GLY A 19 -4.45 -7.57 4.54
CA GLY A 19 -4.12 -6.21 4.16
C GLY A 19 -4.60 -5.83 2.77
N GLN A 20 -4.83 -4.54 2.59
CA GLN A 20 -5.00 -3.90 1.29
C GLN A 20 -3.97 -2.80 1.12
N SER A 21 -3.50 -2.59 -0.10
CA SER A 21 -2.54 -1.54 -0.40
C SER A 21 -3.15 -0.52 -1.35
N ILE A 22 -2.91 0.74 -1.07
CA ILE A 22 -3.27 1.86 -1.91
C ILE A 22 -2.02 2.68 -2.25
N SER A 23 -1.98 3.30 -3.43
CA SER A 23 -0.95 4.26 -3.77
C SER A 23 -1.46 5.69 -3.67
N LEU A 24 -0.63 6.58 -3.13
CA LEU A 24 -0.92 8.01 -3.13
C LEU A 24 -0.88 8.62 -4.53
N ALA A 25 -0.19 7.99 -5.49
CA ALA A 25 -0.19 8.42 -6.88
C ALA A 25 -1.60 8.47 -7.49
N HIS A 26 -2.52 7.62 -7.01
CA HIS A 26 -3.92 7.67 -7.43
C HIS A 26 -4.67 8.94 -6.96
N LEU A 27 -4.15 9.66 -5.98
CA LEU A 27 -4.73 10.92 -5.50
C LEU A 27 -4.13 12.14 -6.21
N ALA A 28 -2.93 12.05 -6.75
CA ALA A 28 -2.21 13.16 -7.38
C ALA A 28 -3.01 13.88 -8.50
N PRO A 29 -3.69 13.18 -9.43
CA PRO A 29 -4.49 13.84 -10.48
C PRO A 29 -5.60 14.74 -9.94
N PHE A 30 -6.15 14.43 -8.76
CA PHE A 30 -7.21 15.22 -8.14
C PHE A 30 -6.73 16.55 -7.57
N VAL A 31 -5.42 16.70 -7.34
CA VAL A 31 -4.83 17.97 -6.90
C VAL A 31 -4.98 19.03 -7.98
N GLN A 32 -4.77 18.67 -9.24
CA GLN A 32 -4.96 19.59 -10.36
C GLN A 32 -6.42 20.05 -10.49
N ILE A 33 -7.37 19.14 -10.31
CA ILE A 33 -8.82 19.47 -10.30
C ILE A 33 -9.14 20.44 -9.17
N SER A 34 -8.57 20.20 -7.97
CA SER A 34 -8.72 21.13 -6.83
C SER A 34 -8.08 22.48 -7.13
N ARG A 35 -6.90 22.51 -7.76
CA ARG A 35 -6.21 23.75 -8.13
C ARG A 35 -7.05 24.60 -9.08
N GLU A 36 -7.61 24.01 -10.12
CA GLU A 36 -8.49 24.69 -11.06
C GLU A 36 -9.76 25.24 -10.41
N LYS A 37 -10.36 24.46 -9.52
CA LYS A 37 -11.53 24.91 -8.73
C LYS A 37 -11.17 26.09 -7.83
N ILE A 38 -10.08 25.99 -7.09
CA ILE A 38 -9.62 27.04 -6.18
C ILE A 38 -9.24 28.30 -6.95
N THR A 39 -8.61 28.17 -8.13
CA THR A 39 -8.29 29.33 -8.99
C THR A 39 -9.54 30.10 -9.37
N ARG A 40 -10.60 29.40 -9.79
CA ARG A 40 -11.87 30.05 -10.11
C ARG A 40 -12.49 30.76 -8.90
N GLN A 41 -12.43 30.14 -7.73
CA GLN A 41 -12.94 30.71 -6.49
C GLN A 41 -12.16 31.95 -6.07
N VAL A 42 -10.82 31.89 -6.10
CA VAL A 42 -9.96 33.04 -5.76
C VAL A 42 -10.19 34.23 -6.69
N ARG A 43 -10.29 33.98 -8.00
CA ARG A 43 -10.55 35.06 -8.97
C ARG A 43 -11.94 35.69 -8.74
N ALA A 44 -12.97 34.89 -8.51
CA ALA A 44 -14.31 35.39 -8.21
C ALA A 44 -14.36 36.21 -6.92
N GLU A 45 -13.71 35.75 -5.85
CA GLU A 45 -13.60 36.49 -4.59
C GLU A 45 -12.87 37.84 -4.79
N MET A 46 -11.77 37.86 -5.55
CA MET A 46 -11.04 39.10 -5.84
C MET A 46 -11.88 40.11 -6.63
N GLU A 47 -12.62 39.63 -7.63
CA GLU A 47 -13.57 40.46 -8.39
C GLU A 47 -14.69 41.03 -7.50
N GLU A 48 -15.29 40.17 -6.64
CA GLU A 48 -16.36 40.58 -5.72
C GLU A 48 -15.89 41.65 -4.73
N PHE A 49 -14.67 41.55 -4.23
CA PHE A 49 -14.10 42.52 -3.26
C PHE A 49 -13.35 43.67 -3.91
N GLY A 50 -13.30 43.74 -5.25
CA GLY A 50 -12.60 44.81 -5.97
C GLY A 50 -11.08 44.81 -5.74
N ILE A 51 -10.49 43.64 -5.47
CA ILE A 51 -9.07 43.49 -5.24
C ILE A 51 -8.36 43.32 -6.59
N ASP A 52 -7.51 44.30 -6.94
CA ASP A 52 -6.63 44.20 -8.10
C ASP A 52 -5.37 43.41 -7.69
N ALA A 53 -5.30 42.15 -8.10
CA ALA A 53 -4.20 41.26 -7.80
C ALA A 53 -3.58 40.74 -9.11
N ASP A 54 -2.26 40.78 -9.18
CA ASP A 54 -1.53 40.19 -10.31
C ASP A 54 -1.62 38.66 -10.32
N ASP A 55 -1.27 38.07 -11.46
CA ASP A 55 -1.34 36.60 -11.63
C ASP A 55 -0.42 35.84 -10.68
N GLU A 56 0.67 36.43 -10.19
CA GLU A 56 1.60 35.79 -9.25
C GLU A 56 1.02 35.74 -7.83
N GLN A 57 0.34 36.81 -7.42
CA GLN A 57 -0.40 36.88 -6.15
C GLN A 57 -1.55 35.87 -6.14
N VAL A 58 -2.32 35.82 -7.22
CA VAL A 58 -3.38 34.81 -7.40
C VAL A 58 -2.82 33.40 -7.28
N LYS A 59 -1.74 33.10 -8.03
CA LYS A 59 -1.09 31.80 -8.02
C LYS A 59 -0.56 31.42 -6.64
N SER A 60 0.08 32.35 -5.93
CA SER A 60 0.57 32.13 -4.58
C SER A 60 -0.54 31.78 -3.61
N LEU A 61 -1.66 32.51 -3.66
CA LEU A 61 -2.82 32.24 -2.82
C LEU A 61 -3.49 30.90 -3.17
N VAL A 62 -3.58 30.57 -4.44
CA VAL A 62 -4.11 29.29 -4.93
C VAL A 62 -3.28 28.13 -4.38
N GLU A 63 -1.96 28.18 -4.54
CA GLU A 63 -1.07 27.09 -4.05
C GLU A 63 -1.14 26.93 -2.52
N LYS A 64 -1.27 28.03 -1.79
CA LYS A 64 -1.51 27.98 -0.34
C LYS A 64 -2.81 27.24 -0.01
N ARG A 65 -3.91 27.59 -0.69
CA ARG A 65 -5.22 26.93 -0.47
C ARG A 65 -5.23 25.47 -0.92
N VAL A 66 -4.50 25.13 -1.99
CA VAL A 66 -4.31 23.73 -2.44
C VAL A 66 -3.59 22.92 -1.36
N ARG A 67 -2.50 23.45 -0.79
CA ARG A 67 -1.81 22.79 0.33
C ARG A 67 -2.71 22.61 1.55
N ASP A 68 -3.54 23.58 1.88
CA ASP A 68 -4.52 23.48 2.98
C ASP A 68 -5.59 22.42 2.69
N GLU A 69 -6.01 22.27 1.42
CA GLU A 69 -6.97 21.21 1.01
C GLU A 69 -6.32 19.84 1.10
N ILE A 70 -5.07 19.68 0.62
CA ILE A 70 -4.31 18.43 0.74
C ILE A 70 -4.17 18.04 2.22
N LYS A 71 -3.81 19.00 3.08
CA LYS A 71 -3.67 18.78 4.53
C LYS A 71 -4.96 18.25 5.15
N ARG A 72 -6.10 18.85 4.85
CA ARG A 72 -7.42 18.39 5.32
C ARG A 72 -7.77 17.02 4.74
N GLY A 73 -7.46 16.77 3.46
CA GLY A 73 -7.68 15.48 2.82
C GLY A 73 -6.87 14.34 3.45
N VAL A 74 -5.59 14.56 3.70
CA VAL A 74 -4.71 13.60 4.39
C VAL A 74 -5.19 13.34 5.82
N GLN A 75 -5.58 14.40 6.55
CA GLN A 75 -6.15 14.25 7.89
C GLN A 75 -7.44 13.42 7.88
N THR A 76 -8.28 13.60 6.88
CA THR A 76 -9.51 12.80 6.70
C THR A 76 -9.18 11.32 6.52
N ILE A 77 -8.21 10.98 5.65
CA ILE A 77 -7.78 9.59 5.44
C ILE A 77 -7.24 9.01 6.74
N GLN A 78 -6.32 9.71 7.39
CA GLN A 78 -5.70 9.23 8.64
C GLN A 78 -6.73 9.01 9.74
N TYR A 79 -7.65 9.95 9.95
CA TYR A 79 -8.69 9.85 10.96
C TYR A 79 -9.66 8.70 10.66
N GLN A 80 -10.14 8.61 9.44
CA GLN A 80 -11.11 7.58 9.07
C GLN A 80 -10.51 6.17 9.12
N VAL A 81 -9.27 5.97 8.67
CA VAL A 81 -8.61 4.66 8.77
C VAL A 81 -8.48 4.20 10.24
N VAL A 82 -8.27 5.12 11.17
CA VAL A 82 -8.13 4.80 12.60
C VAL A 82 -9.50 4.56 13.27
N THR A 83 -10.54 5.25 12.83
CA THR A 83 -11.87 5.20 13.47
C THR A 83 -12.85 4.25 12.81
N LEU A 84 -12.60 3.83 11.57
CA LEU A 84 -13.45 2.89 10.85
C LEU A 84 -13.27 1.47 11.42
N LEU A 85 -14.42 0.84 11.69
CA LEU A 85 -14.50 -0.59 11.93
C LEU A 85 -15.12 -1.26 10.70
N THR A 86 -14.54 -2.39 10.30
CA THR A 86 -15.12 -3.25 9.28
C THR A 86 -16.32 -4.01 9.83
N THR A 87 -17.15 -4.57 8.96
CA THR A 87 -18.25 -5.45 9.37
C THR A 87 -17.77 -6.67 10.18
N ASN A 88 -16.49 -7.01 10.05
CA ASN A 88 -15.83 -8.09 10.80
C ASN A 88 -15.32 -7.63 12.18
N GLY A 89 -15.56 -6.38 12.58
CA GLY A 89 -15.11 -5.82 13.86
C GLY A 89 -13.60 -5.52 13.92
N GLN A 90 -12.92 -5.45 12.78
CA GLN A 90 -11.48 -5.15 12.69
C GLN A 90 -11.24 -3.74 12.15
N ALA A 91 -10.15 -3.11 12.57
CA ALA A 91 -9.65 -1.92 11.90
C ALA A 91 -9.12 -2.29 10.49
N PRO A 92 -9.33 -1.44 9.47
CA PRO A 92 -8.79 -1.68 8.14
C PRO A 92 -7.27 -1.83 8.16
N PHE A 93 -6.76 -2.97 7.72
CA PHE A 93 -5.31 -3.19 7.57
C PHE A 93 -4.85 -2.60 6.24
N VAL A 94 -4.50 -1.32 6.26
CA VAL A 94 -4.16 -0.54 5.05
C VAL A 94 -2.67 -0.27 5.00
N THR A 95 -2.08 -0.49 3.83
CA THR A 95 -0.73 -0.07 3.47
C THR A 95 -0.82 1.07 2.45
N VAL A 96 -0.13 2.16 2.71
CA VAL A 96 -0.03 3.33 1.83
C VAL A 96 1.33 3.36 1.18
N PHE A 97 1.33 3.34 -0.15
CA PHE A 97 2.53 3.33 -0.98
C PHE A 97 2.87 4.75 -1.46
N MET A 98 4.10 5.18 -1.20
CA MET A 98 4.63 6.50 -1.49
C MET A 98 5.78 6.36 -2.48
N TYR A 99 5.45 6.44 -3.78
CA TYR A 99 6.37 6.21 -4.88
C TYR A 99 6.22 7.31 -5.93
N LEU A 100 7.24 8.19 -6.06
CA LEU A 100 7.18 9.37 -6.91
C LEU A 100 7.16 9.03 -8.40
N ASN A 101 7.94 8.01 -8.81
CA ASN A 101 8.00 7.57 -10.21
C ASN A 101 6.73 6.85 -10.70
N GLU A 102 5.73 6.65 -9.84
CA GLU A 102 4.40 6.20 -10.25
C GLU A 102 3.54 7.32 -10.86
N ALA A 103 3.92 8.58 -10.65
CA ALA A 103 3.26 9.73 -11.26
C ALA A 103 3.44 9.71 -12.79
N LYS A 104 2.39 10.10 -13.52
CA LYS A 104 2.36 10.03 -14.99
C LYS A 104 3.09 11.18 -15.67
N ASN A 105 3.29 12.28 -14.96
CA ASN A 105 3.94 13.49 -15.48
C ASN A 105 4.55 14.31 -14.33
N GLU A 106 5.36 15.30 -14.69
CA GLU A 106 6.08 16.14 -13.73
C GLU A 106 5.18 16.95 -12.80
N GLN A 107 4.00 17.37 -13.24
CA GLN A 107 3.07 18.09 -12.36
C GLN A 107 2.46 17.15 -11.33
N GLU A 108 2.00 15.97 -11.75
CA GLU A 108 1.53 14.93 -10.82
C GLU A 108 2.62 14.52 -9.85
N LYS A 109 3.88 14.43 -10.27
CA LYS A 109 5.01 14.10 -9.40
C LYS A 109 5.22 15.16 -8.30
N LYS A 110 5.12 16.45 -8.67
CA LYS A 110 5.16 17.56 -7.69
C LYS A 110 3.99 17.50 -6.71
N ASP A 111 2.81 17.27 -7.23
CA ASP A 111 1.59 17.19 -6.41
C ASP A 111 1.62 15.98 -5.48
N LEU A 112 2.10 14.83 -5.97
CA LEU A 112 2.35 13.63 -5.18
C LEU A 112 3.36 13.88 -4.05
N ALA A 113 4.44 14.61 -4.34
CA ALA A 113 5.43 14.98 -3.34
C ALA A 113 4.82 15.81 -2.19
N ILE A 114 3.89 16.72 -2.48
CA ILE A 114 3.16 17.49 -1.46
C ILE A 114 2.26 16.57 -0.62
N ILE A 115 1.60 15.60 -1.25
CA ILE A 115 0.76 14.62 -0.53
C ILE A 115 1.63 13.78 0.40
N ILE A 116 2.76 13.26 -0.08
CA ILE A 116 3.72 12.46 0.71
C ILE A 116 4.26 13.28 1.89
N GLU A 117 4.67 14.51 1.63
CA GLU A 117 5.15 15.44 2.66
C GLU A 117 4.12 15.59 3.80
N GLU A 118 2.86 15.81 3.44
CA GLU A 118 1.79 16.00 4.41
C GLU A 118 1.46 14.70 5.18
N VAL A 119 1.47 13.54 4.51
CA VAL A 119 1.30 12.23 5.16
C VAL A 119 2.38 12.01 6.22
N LEU A 120 3.64 12.28 5.90
CA LEU A 120 4.76 12.13 6.84
C LEU A 120 4.65 13.11 8.01
N LYS A 121 4.35 14.39 7.75
CA LYS A 121 4.14 15.41 8.81
C LYS A 121 3.03 15.01 9.77
N GLN A 122 1.91 14.56 9.27
CA GLN A 122 0.80 14.14 10.11
C GLN A 122 1.10 12.85 10.87
N ARG A 123 1.86 11.92 10.28
CA ARG A 123 2.33 10.74 10.99
C ARG A 123 3.28 11.10 12.14
N ILE A 124 4.20 12.03 11.94
CA ILE A 124 5.08 12.55 13.00
C ILE A 124 4.26 13.13 14.13
N LYS A 125 3.23 13.90 13.82
CA LYS A 125 2.33 14.51 14.81
C LYS A 125 1.53 13.44 15.56
N GLY A 126 1.04 12.42 14.87
CA GLY A 126 0.16 11.39 15.43
C GLY A 126 -1.32 11.80 15.45
N THR A 127 -2.13 11.04 16.18
CA THR A 127 -3.56 11.30 16.42
C THR A 127 -3.81 11.47 17.91
N LYS A 128 -4.78 12.30 18.27
CA LYS A 128 -5.23 12.40 19.65
C LYS A 128 -6.17 11.24 19.99
N ASN A 129 -5.93 10.58 21.10
CA ASN A 129 -6.86 9.63 21.69
C ASN A 129 -8.00 10.35 22.45
N GLU A 130 -8.92 9.59 23.02
CA GLU A 130 -10.09 10.08 23.76
C GLU A 130 -9.73 10.98 24.95
N VAL A 131 -8.57 10.75 25.58
CA VAL A 131 -8.08 11.56 26.71
C VAL A 131 -7.19 12.71 26.25
N GLY A 132 -7.12 12.99 24.94
CA GLY A 132 -6.38 14.13 24.37
C GLY A 132 -4.86 13.93 24.24
N VAL A 133 -4.34 12.73 24.49
CA VAL A 133 -2.92 12.39 24.32
C VAL A 133 -2.63 12.04 22.85
N TRP A 134 -1.50 12.55 22.35
CA TRP A 134 -1.02 12.22 21.01
C TRP A 134 -0.40 10.82 20.98
N VAL A 135 -0.97 9.94 20.15
CA VAL A 135 -0.52 8.56 19.98
C VAL A 135 -0.16 8.29 18.52
N THR A 136 0.70 7.29 18.31
CA THR A 136 1.01 6.81 16.96
C THR A 136 -0.07 5.82 16.52
N PRO A 137 -0.81 6.09 15.44
CA PRO A 137 -1.77 5.12 14.92
C PRO A 137 -1.03 3.91 14.33
N ALA A 138 -1.57 2.70 14.54
CA ALA A 138 -1.03 1.47 13.95
C ALA A 138 -1.17 1.47 12.42
N PHE A 139 -2.28 2.02 11.91
CA PHE A 139 -2.58 2.13 10.49
C PHE A 139 -2.88 3.58 10.06
N PRO A 140 -2.72 3.88 8.76
CA PRO A 140 -2.18 3.04 7.70
C PRO A 140 -0.69 2.74 7.90
N LYS A 141 -0.24 1.57 7.45
CA LYS A 141 1.18 1.28 7.30
C LYS A 141 1.74 2.13 6.15
N LEU A 142 2.93 2.69 6.31
CA LEU A 142 3.54 3.55 5.30
C LEU A 142 4.75 2.85 4.67
N ILE A 143 4.80 2.85 3.34
CA ILE A 143 5.93 2.34 2.55
C ILE A 143 6.48 3.49 1.71
N TYR A 144 7.74 3.83 1.89
CA TYR A 144 8.44 4.89 1.18
C TYR A 144 9.47 4.30 0.22
N VAL A 145 9.42 4.70 -1.07
CA VAL A 145 10.35 4.22 -2.08
C VAL A 145 11.55 5.15 -2.18
N LEU A 146 12.74 4.57 -2.10
CA LEU A 146 14.00 5.25 -2.36
C LEU A 146 14.30 5.19 -3.86
N GLU A 147 14.34 6.35 -4.49
CA GLU A 147 14.47 6.59 -5.93
C GLU A 147 15.66 7.52 -6.20
N GLU A 148 16.13 7.61 -7.45
CA GLU A 148 17.23 8.51 -7.79
C GLU A 148 16.93 9.98 -7.45
N ASP A 149 15.66 10.40 -7.62
CA ASP A 149 15.21 11.77 -7.34
C ASP A 149 15.13 12.13 -5.85
N ASN A 150 15.33 11.16 -4.93
CA ASN A 150 15.18 11.41 -3.49
C ASN A 150 16.27 10.80 -2.60
N ILE A 151 17.28 10.10 -3.18
CA ILE A 151 18.22 9.31 -2.39
C ILE A 151 19.52 10.05 -2.02
N THR A 152 19.85 11.14 -2.71
CA THR A 152 21.08 11.93 -2.51
C THR A 152 20.74 13.38 -2.10
N GLU A 153 21.67 14.04 -1.39
CA GLU A 153 21.46 15.40 -0.86
C GLU A 153 21.16 16.46 -1.93
N ASP A 154 21.69 16.27 -3.11
CA ASP A 154 21.51 17.11 -4.30
C ASP A 154 20.24 16.76 -5.10
N SER A 155 19.59 15.65 -4.78
CA SER A 155 18.36 15.26 -5.46
C SER A 155 17.18 16.15 -5.09
N ARG A 156 16.29 16.36 -6.05
CA ARG A 156 15.18 17.30 -5.96
C ARG A 156 14.24 17.06 -4.78
N PHE A 157 14.00 15.80 -4.45
CA PHE A 157 13.08 15.39 -3.40
C PHE A 157 13.78 14.83 -2.16
N TRP A 158 15.08 15.12 -1.98
CA TRP A 158 15.83 14.72 -0.81
C TRP A 158 15.17 15.13 0.51
N TYR A 159 14.52 16.29 0.53
CA TYR A 159 13.79 16.77 1.69
C TYR A 159 12.70 15.80 2.19
N LEU A 160 12.08 15.03 1.29
CA LEU A 160 11.11 13.99 1.66
C LEU A 160 11.80 12.81 2.36
N THR A 161 12.97 12.40 1.90
CA THR A 161 13.74 11.32 2.53
C THR A 161 14.22 11.73 3.93
N LYS A 162 14.67 12.99 4.11
CA LYS A 162 14.96 13.51 5.45
C LYS A 162 13.73 13.50 6.35
N LEU A 163 12.59 13.92 5.85
CA LEU A 163 11.33 13.90 6.58
C LEU A 163 10.86 12.48 6.91
N ALA A 164 11.06 11.54 5.97
CA ALA A 164 10.76 10.12 6.18
C ALA A 164 11.67 9.54 7.29
N ALA A 165 12.96 9.85 7.28
CA ALA A 165 13.90 9.43 8.30
C ALA A 165 13.54 10.02 9.69
N GLU A 166 13.15 11.30 9.75
CA GLU A 166 12.63 11.91 10.98
C GLU A 166 11.37 11.19 11.49
N CYS A 167 10.45 10.86 10.56
CA CYS A 167 9.25 10.09 10.87
C CYS A 167 9.60 8.72 11.44
N THR A 168 10.55 8.01 10.82
CA THR A 168 11.01 6.69 11.29
C THR A 168 11.63 6.79 12.69
N ALA A 169 12.47 7.78 12.95
CA ALA A 169 13.08 7.97 14.25
C ALA A 169 12.05 8.22 15.37
N LYS A 170 10.95 8.89 15.06
CA LYS A 170 9.89 9.23 16.03
C LYS A 170 8.77 8.19 16.12
N ARG A 171 8.47 7.47 15.03
CA ARG A 171 7.25 6.65 14.88
C ARG A 171 7.50 5.25 14.34
N MET A 172 8.75 4.87 14.06
CA MET A 172 9.17 3.58 13.51
C MET A 172 8.49 3.25 12.15
N VAL A 173 8.05 4.25 11.43
CA VAL A 173 7.50 4.21 10.07
C VAL A 173 7.93 5.47 9.31
N PRO A 174 8.03 5.43 7.98
CA PRO A 174 7.70 4.37 7.03
C PRO A 174 8.72 3.23 6.99
N ASP A 175 8.32 2.09 6.41
CA ASP A 175 9.24 1.09 5.87
C ASP A 175 9.77 1.55 4.51
N TYR A 176 10.99 1.10 4.15
CA TYR A 176 11.66 1.54 2.93
C TYR A 176 11.77 0.43 1.90
N ILE A 177 11.58 0.80 0.63
CA ILE A 177 11.81 -0.07 -0.54
C ILE A 177 12.81 0.65 -1.45
N SER A 178 13.84 -0.05 -1.91
CA SER A 178 14.75 0.46 -2.94
C SER A 178 14.17 0.14 -4.33
N GLU A 179 13.85 1.17 -5.11
CA GLU A 179 13.44 1.02 -6.51
C GLU A 179 14.46 0.23 -7.32
N LYS A 180 15.74 0.60 -7.21
CA LYS A 180 16.85 -0.08 -7.90
C LYS A 180 16.91 -1.58 -7.65
N ILE A 181 16.63 -2.01 -6.41
CA ILE A 181 16.61 -3.43 -6.04
C ILE A 181 15.33 -4.10 -6.52
N MET A 182 14.19 -3.44 -6.40
CA MET A 182 12.91 -3.96 -6.91
C MET A 182 12.97 -4.22 -8.41
N LEU A 183 13.48 -3.27 -9.19
CA LEU A 183 13.64 -3.42 -10.64
C LEU A 183 14.55 -4.59 -11.06
N LYS A 184 15.47 -5.01 -10.17
CA LYS A 184 16.32 -6.19 -10.39
C LYS A 184 15.67 -7.51 -9.98
N LEU A 185 14.85 -7.50 -8.93
CA LEU A 185 14.27 -8.71 -8.35
C LEU A 185 12.90 -9.06 -8.90
N LYS A 186 12.12 -8.05 -9.29
CA LYS A 186 10.73 -8.23 -9.76
C LYS A 186 10.66 -8.16 -11.28
N ILE A 187 11.26 -9.17 -11.92
CA ILE A 187 11.28 -9.30 -13.38
C ILE A 187 9.99 -9.98 -13.86
N ASP A 188 9.31 -9.38 -14.82
CA ASP A 188 8.12 -9.96 -15.46
C ASP A 188 8.49 -10.92 -16.61
N LYS A 189 7.49 -11.55 -17.20
CA LYS A 189 7.67 -12.51 -18.31
C LYS A 189 8.27 -11.88 -19.58
N ASN A 190 8.25 -10.54 -19.69
CA ASN A 190 8.84 -9.80 -20.81
C ASN A 190 10.29 -9.38 -20.53
N GLY A 191 10.82 -9.71 -19.35
CA GLY A 191 12.16 -9.35 -18.92
C GLY A 191 12.28 -7.94 -18.33
N ASN A 192 11.17 -7.24 -18.09
CA ASN A 192 11.19 -5.89 -17.53
C ASN A 192 11.16 -5.92 -16.01
N GLY A 193 11.95 -5.07 -15.39
CA GLY A 193 11.92 -4.84 -13.95
C GLY A 193 10.71 -4.01 -13.53
N ASN A 194 10.18 -4.31 -12.36
CA ASN A 194 8.96 -3.69 -11.83
C ASN A 194 9.16 -3.23 -10.40
N CYS A 195 8.65 -2.04 -10.07
CA CYS A 195 8.56 -1.54 -8.69
C CYS A 195 7.09 -1.29 -8.35
N TYR A 196 6.61 -1.97 -7.33
CA TYR A 196 5.21 -1.89 -6.87
C TYR A 196 5.10 -2.21 -5.38
N THR A 197 3.96 -1.91 -4.78
CA THR A 197 3.74 -2.08 -3.35
C THR A 197 3.71 -3.54 -2.91
N CYS A 198 4.16 -3.79 -1.69
CA CYS A 198 3.82 -5.02 -0.98
C CYS A 198 2.41 -4.93 -0.39
N MET A 199 1.86 -6.06 -0.01
CA MET A 199 0.64 -6.16 0.79
C MET A 199 0.99 -6.47 2.24
N GLY A 200 0.29 -5.84 3.16
CA GLY A 200 0.50 -6.04 4.58
C GLY A 200 1.96 -5.79 4.97
N CYS A 201 2.59 -6.77 5.63
CA CYS A 201 3.92 -6.58 6.19
C CYS A 201 5.04 -6.61 5.14
N ARG A 202 5.06 -7.53 4.19
CA ARG A 202 6.08 -7.65 3.12
C ARG A 202 5.70 -8.69 2.06
N SER A 203 4.43 -9.03 1.92
CA SER A 203 4.01 -9.97 0.89
C SER A 203 3.96 -9.27 -0.46
N PHE A 204 4.83 -9.67 -1.38
CA PHE A 204 4.82 -9.18 -2.75
C PHE A 204 4.11 -10.17 -3.65
N LEU A 205 3.20 -9.68 -4.48
CA LEU A 205 2.68 -10.47 -5.58
C LEU A 205 3.79 -10.73 -6.61
N THR A 206 3.68 -11.83 -7.35
CA THR A 206 4.56 -12.06 -8.50
C THR A 206 4.33 -10.99 -9.57
N PRO A 207 5.36 -10.57 -10.33
CA PRO A 207 5.14 -9.69 -11.48
C PRO A 207 4.14 -10.30 -12.45
N TYR A 208 3.22 -9.47 -12.95
CA TYR A 208 2.17 -9.90 -13.88
C TYR A 208 2.01 -8.89 -15.00
N VAL A 209 1.80 -9.42 -16.20
CA VAL A 209 1.56 -8.65 -17.42
C VAL A 209 0.23 -9.11 -17.99
N ASP A 210 -0.63 -8.17 -18.32
CA ASP A 210 -1.96 -8.43 -18.88
C ASP A 210 -1.90 -8.98 -20.32
N GLU A 211 -3.07 -9.22 -20.92
CA GLU A 211 -3.21 -9.72 -22.28
C GLU A 211 -2.61 -8.79 -23.34
N ASN A 212 -2.49 -7.49 -23.02
CA ASN A 212 -1.90 -6.47 -23.89
C ASN A 212 -0.39 -6.29 -23.65
N GLY A 213 0.23 -7.11 -22.83
CA GLY A 213 1.64 -7.00 -22.49
C GLY A 213 1.96 -5.88 -21.49
N LYS A 214 0.96 -5.29 -20.83
CA LYS A 214 1.16 -4.20 -19.86
C LYS A 214 1.27 -4.74 -18.44
N PRO A 215 2.24 -4.25 -17.64
CA PRO A 215 2.33 -4.59 -16.23
C PRO A 215 1.06 -4.16 -15.48
N LYS A 216 0.56 -5.04 -14.60
CA LYS A 216 -0.59 -4.75 -13.75
C LYS A 216 -0.21 -4.90 -12.29
N TYR A 217 -0.25 -3.80 -11.54
CA TYR A 217 0.15 -3.74 -10.14
C TYR A 217 -1.03 -3.74 -9.18
N TYR A 218 -2.17 -3.19 -9.57
CA TYR A 218 -3.37 -3.01 -8.76
C TYR A 218 -4.52 -3.89 -9.25
N GLY A 219 -5.53 -4.09 -8.38
CA GLY A 219 -6.65 -4.97 -8.64
C GLY A 219 -6.23 -6.43 -8.73
N ARG A 220 -5.23 -6.82 -7.93
CA ARG A 220 -4.70 -8.18 -7.82
C ARG A 220 -4.71 -8.61 -6.35
N PHE A 221 -4.54 -9.88 -6.06
CA PHE A 221 -4.69 -10.39 -4.70
C PHE A 221 -3.77 -11.58 -4.40
N ASN A 222 -3.61 -11.85 -3.10
CA ASN A 222 -3.01 -13.06 -2.59
C ASN A 222 -4.12 -14.01 -2.16
N GLN A 223 -4.09 -15.25 -2.63
CA GLN A 223 -5.10 -16.27 -2.31
C GLN A 223 -5.00 -16.74 -0.86
N GLY A 224 -3.84 -16.59 -0.25
CA GLY A 224 -3.60 -16.91 1.14
C GLY A 224 -2.13 -17.05 1.48
N VAL A 225 -1.86 -17.05 2.77
CA VAL A 225 -0.52 -17.22 3.35
C VAL A 225 -0.55 -18.40 4.31
N VAL A 226 0.46 -19.26 4.23
CA VAL A 226 0.80 -20.24 5.27
C VAL A 226 2.17 -19.87 5.81
N THR A 227 2.34 -19.88 7.12
CA THR A 227 3.59 -19.46 7.76
C THR A 227 4.23 -20.64 8.48
N ILE A 228 5.48 -20.97 8.12
CA ILE A 228 6.28 -21.95 8.83
C ILE A 228 6.88 -21.32 10.10
N ASN A 229 6.80 -22.03 11.21
CA ASN A 229 7.46 -21.65 12.46
C ASN A 229 8.84 -22.30 12.53
N LEU A 230 9.89 -21.53 12.26
CA LEU A 230 11.27 -22.03 12.26
C LEU A 230 11.76 -22.40 13.67
N VAL A 231 11.22 -21.77 14.72
CA VAL A 231 11.53 -22.12 16.10
C VAL A 231 11.06 -23.55 16.41
N ASP A 232 9.83 -23.90 15.96
CA ASP A 232 9.32 -25.29 16.10
C ASP A 232 10.19 -26.29 15.35
N VAL A 233 10.67 -25.93 14.15
CA VAL A 233 11.59 -26.77 13.37
C VAL A 233 12.88 -27.04 14.16
N ALA A 234 13.52 -25.96 14.67
CA ALA A 234 14.76 -26.08 15.44
C ALA A 234 14.58 -26.88 16.75
N CYS A 235 13.52 -26.57 17.51
CA CYS A 235 13.22 -27.28 18.74
C CYS A 235 12.88 -28.76 18.50
N THR A 236 12.17 -29.08 17.42
CA THR A 236 11.84 -30.44 17.04
C THR A 236 13.10 -31.23 16.65
N ALA A 237 14.00 -30.61 15.88
CA ALA A 237 15.27 -31.21 15.50
C ALA A 237 16.21 -31.51 16.70
N ALA A 238 16.14 -30.63 17.72
CA ALA A 238 16.98 -30.75 18.91
C ALA A 238 16.33 -31.52 20.07
N ARG A 239 15.11 -32.06 19.91
CA ARG A 239 14.34 -32.67 21.01
C ARG A 239 15.08 -33.76 21.77
N ASP A 240 15.88 -34.56 21.09
CA ASP A 240 16.59 -35.70 21.70
C ASP A 240 17.97 -35.28 22.27
N GLY A 241 18.23 -33.99 22.42
CA GLY A 241 19.49 -33.44 22.92
C GLY A 241 20.63 -33.49 21.90
N ASN A 242 20.41 -34.07 20.73
CA ASN A 242 21.40 -34.16 19.66
C ASN A 242 21.14 -33.05 18.65
N LYS A 243 21.98 -32.01 18.64
CA LYS A 243 21.92 -30.91 17.67
C LYS A 243 22.51 -31.38 16.33
N SER A 244 21.63 -31.99 15.50
CA SER A 244 22.04 -32.46 14.16
C SER A 244 21.48 -31.50 13.10
N GLU A 245 22.38 -30.94 12.29
CA GLU A 245 21.99 -30.10 11.15
C GLU A 245 21.20 -30.93 10.12
N GLU A 246 21.55 -32.18 9.89
CA GLU A 246 20.83 -33.08 9.00
C GLU A 246 19.36 -33.25 9.44
N LYS A 247 19.15 -33.46 10.74
CA LYS A 247 17.80 -33.59 11.31
C LYS A 247 17.01 -32.29 11.18
N PHE A 248 17.66 -31.14 11.32
CA PHE A 248 17.03 -29.83 11.10
C PHE A 248 16.52 -29.72 9.66
N TRP A 249 17.32 -30.02 8.66
CA TRP A 249 16.92 -29.94 7.26
C TRP A 249 15.82 -30.96 6.94
N GLN A 250 15.87 -32.18 7.49
CA GLN A 250 14.80 -33.16 7.35
C GLN A 250 13.45 -32.61 7.89
N VAL A 251 13.44 -32.08 9.12
CA VAL A 251 12.24 -31.52 9.75
C VAL A 251 11.73 -30.31 8.95
N LEU A 252 12.65 -29.47 8.46
CA LEU A 252 12.29 -28.31 7.63
C LEU A 252 11.59 -28.78 6.35
N ASP A 253 12.13 -29.75 5.63
CA ASP A 253 11.52 -30.28 4.41
C ASP A 253 10.13 -30.89 4.67
N GLU A 254 9.95 -31.63 5.75
CA GLU A 254 8.65 -32.16 6.15
C GLU A 254 7.62 -31.03 6.42
N ARG A 255 8.04 -29.96 7.09
CA ARG A 255 7.18 -28.80 7.37
C ARG A 255 6.88 -27.99 6.11
N LEU A 256 7.85 -27.83 5.20
CA LEU A 256 7.64 -27.16 3.90
C LEU A 256 6.64 -27.92 3.04
N GLU A 257 6.71 -29.25 2.99
CA GLU A 257 5.73 -30.08 2.28
C GLU A 257 4.33 -29.90 2.86
N LEU A 258 4.17 -29.87 4.20
CA LEU A 258 2.88 -29.58 4.84
C LEU A 258 2.37 -28.19 4.50
N CYS A 259 3.25 -27.18 4.47
CA CYS A 259 2.89 -25.83 4.07
C CYS A 259 2.44 -25.78 2.61
N HIS A 260 3.13 -26.47 1.70
CA HIS A 260 2.76 -26.58 0.30
C HIS A 260 1.38 -27.19 0.13
N ARG A 261 1.11 -28.33 0.78
CA ARG A 261 -0.20 -28.98 0.74
C ARG A 261 -1.32 -28.09 1.30
N ALA A 262 -1.04 -27.35 2.39
CA ALA A 262 -2.00 -26.40 2.94
C ALA A 262 -2.30 -25.24 1.99
N LEU A 263 -1.30 -24.72 1.28
CA LEU A 263 -1.48 -23.70 0.25
C LEU A 263 -2.27 -24.23 -0.94
N GLN A 264 -2.02 -25.48 -1.36
CA GLN A 264 -2.76 -26.13 -2.42
C GLN A 264 -4.24 -26.30 -2.05
N CYS A 265 -4.53 -26.79 -0.83
CA CYS A 265 -5.91 -26.88 -0.35
C CYS A 265 -6.64 -25.52 -0.34
N ARG A 266 -5.93 -24.43 -0.02
CA ARG A 266 -6.51 -23.08 -0.09
C ARG A 266 -6.81 -22.66 -1.53
N HIS A 267 -5.92 -22.96 -2.45
CA HIS A 267 -6.12 -22.70 -3.88
C HIS A 267 -7.34 -23.44 -4.43
N GLU A 268 -7.38 -24.77 -4.24
CA GLU A 268 -8.47 -25.64 -4.66
C GLU A 268 -9.84 -25.21 -4.06
N ARG A 269 -9.83 -24.71 -2.82
CA ARG A 269 -11.05 -24.22 -2.15
C ARG A 269 -11.64 -22.97 -2.83
N LEU A 270 -10.85 -22.20 -3.55
CA LEU A 270 -11.29 -21.00 -4.27
C LEU A 270 -11.85 -21.33 -5.67
N GLU A 271 -11.47 -22.48 -6.25
CA GLU A 271 -11.98 -22.90 -7.55
C GLU A 271 -13.50 -23.04 -7.55
N GLY A 272 -14.12 -22.62 -8.64
CA GLY A 272 -15.58 -22.60 -8.78
C GLY A 272 -16.30 -21.53 -7.95
N THR A 273 -15.58 -20.71 -7.19
CA THR A 273 -16.21 -19.60 -6.45
C THR A 273 -16.82 -18.59 -7.43
N LEU A 274 -18.10 -18.27 -7.23
CA LEU A 274 -18.79 -17.31 -8.07
C LEU A 274 -18.51 -15.86 -7.62
N SER A 275 -18.53 -14.95 -8.56
CA SER A 275 -18.33 -13.52 -8.32
C SER A 275 -19.34 -12.91 -7.32
N ASP A 276 -20.48 -13.57 -7.14
CA ASP A 276 -21.52 -13.19 -6.17
C ASP A 276 -21.11 -13.39 -4.70
N ALA A 277 -20.08 -14.19 -4.43
CA ALA A 277 -19.60 -14.42 -3.06
C ALA A 277 -19.07 -13.13 -2.39
N ALA A 278 -18.48 -12.22 -3.19
CA ALA A 278 -18.02 -10.91 -2.72
C ALA A 278 -18.08 -9.91 -3.90
N PRO A 279 -19.25 -9.35 -4.23
CA PRO A 279 -19.43 -8.47 -5.40
C PRO A 279 -18.48 -7.26 -5.40
N ILE A 280 -18.21 -6.67 -4.25
CA ILE A 280 -17.27 -5.54 -4.11
C ILE A 280 -15.88 -5.91 -4.65
N LEU A 281 -15.41 -7.13 -4.37
CA LEU A 281 -14.11 -7.60 -4.83
C LEU A 281 -14.13 -7.98 -6.31
N TRP A 282 -15.13 -8.74 -6.73
CA TRP A 282 -15.11 -9.44 -8.01
C TRP A 282 -15.88 -8.76 -9.14
N GLN A 283 -16.95 -8.01 -8.83
CA GLN A 283 -17.81 -7.38 -9.84
C GLN A 283 -17.59 -5.87 -9.96
N TYR A 284 -17.36 -5.18 -8.84
CA TYR A 284 -17.33 -3.70 -8.81
C TYR A 284 -15.92 -3.10 -8.88
N GLY A 285 -14.90 -3.92 -9.05
CA GLY A 285 -13.58 -3.46 -9.50
C GLY A 285 -12.53 -3.26 -8.43
N ALA A 286 -12.75 -3.73 -7.19
CA ALA A 286 -11.67 -3.74 -6.21
C ALA A 286 -10.53 -4.68 -6.66
N LEU A 287 -10.87 -5.88 -7.13
CA LEU A 287 -9.93 -6.86 -7.67
C LEU A 287 -10.21 -7.19 -9.15
N ALA A 288 -11.47 -7.25 -9.55
CA ALA A 288 -11.87 -7.60 -10.91
C ALA A 288 -13.20 -6.92 -11.29
N ARG A 289 -13.60 -7.08 -12.54
CA ARG A 289 -14.90 -6.65 -13.08
C ARG A 289 -15.57 -7.82 -13.82
N LEU A 290 -15.83 -8.88 -13.07
CA LEU A 290 -16.53 -10.05 -13.56
C LEU A 290 -18.03 -9.78 -13.67
N LYS A 291 -18.71 -10.53 -14.54
CA LYS A 291 -20.16 -10.53 -14.59
C LYS A 291 -20.73 -11.26 -13.37
N LYS A 292 -21.97 -10.96 -13.01
CA LYS A 292 -22.70 -11.68 -11.97
C LYS A 292 -22.76 -13.18 -12.32
N GLY A 293 -22.48 -14.05 -11.36
CA GLY A 293 -22.45 -15.51 -11.54
C GLY A 293 -21.24 -16.05 -12.31
N GLU A 294 -20.27 -15.23 -12.68
CA GLU A 294 -19.05 -15.66 -13.36
C GLU A 294 -18.07 -16.25 -12.33
N PRO A 295 -17.47 -17.45 -12.61
CA PRO A 295 -16.45 -18.01 -11.74
C PRO A 295 -15.17 -17.14 -11.71
N ILE A 296 -14.48 -17.12 -10.55
CA ILE A 296 -13.22 -16.37 -10.39
C ILE A 296 -11.99 -17.13 -10.89
N ASP A 297 -12.15 -18.35 -11.40
CA ASP A 297 -11.05 -19.30 -11.72
C ASP A 297 -9.97 -18.68 -12.59
N LYS A 298 -10.34 -17.89 -13.60
CA LYS A 298 -9.36 -17.20 -14.46
C LYS A 298 -8.44 -16.23 -13.71
N LEU A 299 -8.81 -15.80 -12.49
CA LEU A 299 -8.02 -14.94 -11.66
C LEU A 299 -7.10 -15.71 -10.70
N LEU A 300 -7.31 -17.03 -10.57
CA LEU A 300 -6.51 -17.88 -9.68
C LEU A 300 -5.22 -18.35 -10.36
N HIS A 301 -5.15 -18.29 -11.68
CA HIS A 301 -4.06 -18.83 -12.50
C HIS A 301 -3.30 -17.75 -13.27
N GLY A 302 -2.23 -18.15 -13.96
CA GLY A 302 -1.47 -17.29 -14.88
C GLY A 302 -0.72 -16.12 -14.19
N GLY A 303 -0.59 -16.12 -12.87
CA GLY A 303 0.11 -15.09 -12.13
C GLY A 303 -0.74 -13.87 -11.79
N TYR A 304 -2.03 -13.84 -12.13
CA TYR A 304 -2.93 -12.75 -11.74
C TYR A 304 -3.03 -12.62 -10.23
N SER A 305 -3.15 -13.73 -9.53
CA SER A 305 -3.05 -13.84 -8.08
C SER A 305 -1.81 -14.65 -7.68
N THR A 306 -1.50 -14.62 -6.41
CA THR A 306 -0.32 -15.29 -5.85
C THR A 306 -0.74 -16.04 -4.58
N ILE A 307 -0.11 -17.16 -4.30
CA ILE A 307 -0.10 -17.81 -2.98
C ILE A 307 1.25 -17.54 -2.31
N SER A 308 1.30 -17.41 -1.01
CA SER A 308 2.51 -17.02 -0.29
C SER A 308 2.85 -17.97 0.83
N LEU A 309 4.11 -18.35 0.92
CA LEU A 309 4.70 -18.99 2.09
C LEU A 309 5.42 -17.90 2.91
N GLY A 310 5.07 -17.80 4.18
CA GLY A 310 5.75 -16.96 5.15
C GLY A 310 6.65 -17.79 6.07
N TYR A 311 7.53 -17.13 6.80
CA TYR A 311 8.28 -17.74 7.89
C TYR A 311 8.38 -16.80 9.09
N ALA A 312 8.53 -17.38 10.28
CA ALA A 312 8.69 -16.65 11.52
C ALA A 312 9.74 -17.31 12.41
N GLY A 313 10.41 -16.53 13.25
CA GLY A 313 11.37 -17.05 14.24
C GLY A 313 12.72 -17.40 13.65
N LEU A 314 13.19 -16.71 12.58
CA LEU A 314 14.50 -16.98 12.00
C LEU A 314 15.64 -16.68 12.98
N TRP A 315 15.54 -15.57 13.72
CA TRP A 315 16.54 -15.20 14.72
C TRP A 315 16.65 -16.23 15.86
N GLU A 316 15.49 -16.66 16.35
CA GLU A 316 15.42 -17.64 17.45
C GLU A 316 15.79 -19.06 17.00
N CYS A 317 15.75 -19.33 15.69
CA CYS A 317 16.12 -20.60 15.10
C CYS A 317 17.64 -20.77 14.99
N VAL A 318 18.37 -19.68 14.72
CA VAL A 318 19.83 -19.65 14.52
C VAL A 318 20.56 -19.54 15.84
#